data_bd29be8705a9a95477aadcd8229320ab
#
_entry.id   bd29be8705a9a95477aadcd8229320ab
#
_cell.length_a   1.000
_cell.length_b   1.000
_cell.length_c   1.000
_cell.angle_alpha   90.00
_cell.angle_beta   90.00
_cell.angle_gamma   90.00
#
_symmetry.space_group_name_H-M   'P 1'
#
loop_
_entity.id
_entity.type
_entity.pdbx_description
1 polymer ?
#
loop_
_entity_poly.entity_id
_entity_poly.type
_entity_poly.pdbx_seq_one_letter_code
_entity_poly.pdbx_strand_id
1 'polypeptide(L)'
;RSSAASDVYKRQIPSYAIRLAEVFQEEGLDPRGTTLKTLVIGAEPHTDEQRRKIERMLGVKAYNSFGMTEMNGPGVAFECLEQNGMHFWEDCYLVEIIDPETGEPVPEGETGELVLTTLDREMMPLIRYRTRDLTRILPGKCPCGRTHIRIDRIKGRSDDMFIIKGVNIFPMQVEKILVQFPELGSNYFCLLYTSDAADDRI
;
A
#
# COMPACT_ATOMS: atom_id res chain seq x y z
N ARG A 1 5.27 17.57 -24.95
CA ARG A 1 5.18 16.32 -25.73
C ARG A 1 5.54 15.18 -24.78
N SER A 2 4.56 14.35 -24.44
CA SER A 2 4.77 13.10 -23.69
C SER A 2 5.65 12.18 -24.55
N SER A 3 6.72 11.61 -23.98
CA SER A 3 7.50 10.63 -24.73
C SER A 3 6.67 9.35 -24.91
N ALA A 4 6.86 8.62 -26.01
CA ALA A 4 6.12 7.38 -26.30
C ALA A 4 6.20 6.36 -25.14
N ALA A 5 7.26 6.38 -24.32
CA ALA A 5 7.41 5.57 -23.14
C ALA A 5 6.43 5.94 -22.00
N SER A 6 6.03 7.23 -21.90
CA SER A 6 5.08 7.68 -20.87
C SER A 6 3.64 7.28 -21.17
N ASP A 7 3.36 6.83 -22.40
CA ASP A 7 2.02 6.41 -22.81
C ASP A 7 1.74 4.93 -22.52
N VAL A 8 2.77 4.16 -22.17
CA VAL A 8 2.69 2.72 -21.92
C VAL A 8 2.47 2.42 -20.43
N TYR A 9 2.96 3.28 -19.54
CA TYR A 9 2.75 3.14 -18.11
C TYR A 9 2.33 4.44 -17.47
N LYS A 10 1.56 4.34 -16.39
CA LYS A 10 1.17 5.46 -15.53
C LYS A 10 1.40 5.09 -14.06
N ARG A 11 1.65 6.10 -13.25
CA ARG A 11 1.65 5.99 -11.80
C ARG A 11 0.45 6.74 -11.25
N GLN A 12 -0.29 6.10 -10.32
CA GLN A 12 -1.52 6.66 -9.80
C GLN A 12 -1.84 6.09 -8.41
N ILE A 13 -2.64 6.82 -7.64
CA ILE A 13 -3.26 6.28 -6.44
C ILE A 13 -4.42 5.34 -6.83
N PRO A 14 -4.67 4.28 -6.06
CA PRO A 14 -5.70 3.29 -6.37
C PRO A 14 -7.09 3.87 -6.57
N SER A 15 -7.53 4.75 -5.69
CA SER A 15 -8.85 5.41 -5.78
C SER A 15 -9.03 6.18 -7.09
N TYR A 16 -8.01 6.92 -7.49
CA TYR A 16 -8.07 7.68 -8.75
C TYR A 16 -7.98 6.77 -9.99
N ALA A 17 -7.28 5.64 -9.91
CA ALA A 17 -7.27 4.65 -10.99
C ALA A 17 -8.67 4.05 -11.21
N ILE A 18 -9.43 3.81 -10.14
CA ILE A 18 -10.84 3.39 -10.23
C ILE A 18 -11.68 4.50 -10.85
N ARG A 19 -11.54 5.74 -10.39
CA ARG A 19 -12.28 6.88 -10.94
C ARG A 19 -11.99 7.07 -12.44
N LEU A 20 -10.74 6.93 -12.84
CA LEU A 20 -10.36 6.98 -14.26
C LEU A 20 -11.10 5.91 -15.08
N ALA A 21 -11.17 4.68 -14.56
CA ALA A 21 -11.88 3.60 -15.23
C ALA A 21 -13.40 3.87 -15.34
N GLU A 22 -14.00 4.47 -14.31
CA GLU A 22 -15.40 4.90 -14.32
C GLU A 22 -15.64 5.96 -15.39
N VAL A 23 -14.77 6.97 -15.50
CA VAL A 23 -14.87 8.01 -16.54
C VAL A 23 -14.81 7.40 -17.94
N PHE A 24 -13.93 6.42 -18.18
CA PHE A 24 -13.93 5.70 -19.47
C PHE A 24 -15.28 5.07 -19.77
N GLN A 25 -15.94 4.48 -18.77
CA GLN A 25 -17.28 3.90 -18.94
C GLN A 25 -18.35 4.97 -19.18
N GLU A 26 -18.33 6.07 -18.42
CA GLU A 26 -19.25 7.19 -18.57
C GLU A 26 -19.18 7.80 -19.97
N GLU A 27 -17.98 7.92 -20.54
CA GLU A 27 -17.73 8.45 -21.88
C GLU A 27 -17.91 7.39 -23.00
N GLY A 28 -18.27 6.16 -22.67
CA GLY A 28 -18.44 5.09 -23.64
C GLY A 28 -17.15 4.63 -24.32
N LEU A 29 -16.00 4.89 -23.70
CA LEU A 29 -14.67 4.56 -24.23
C LEU A 29 -14.15 3.24 -23.62
N ASP A 30 -13.52 2.41 -24.45
CA ASP A 30 -12.83 1.21 -23.97
C ASP A 30 -11.37 1.54 -23.62
N PRO A 31 -10.97 1.50 -22.34
CA PRO A 31 -9.59 1.80 -21.95
C PRO A 31 -8.59 0.80 -22.54
N ARG A 32 -9.01 -0.42 -22.92
CA ARG A 32 -8.17 -1.44 -23.56
C ARG A 32 -7.71 -1.07 -24.95
N GLY A 33 -8.40 -0.12 -25.58
CA GLY A 33 -7.99 0.50 -26.85
C GLY A 33 -6.82 1.48 -26.72
N THR A 34 -6.42 1.82 -25.51
CA THR A 34 -5.28 2.72 -25.25
C THR A 34 -3.94 1.98 -25.33
N THR A 35 -2.84 2.73 -25.38
CA THR A 35 -1.48 2.17 -25.32
C THR A 35 -1.06 1.77 -23.89
N LEU A 36 -1.86 2.12 -22.86
CA LEU A 36 -1.57 1.82 -21.47
C LEU A 36 -1.54 0.32 -21.22
N LYS A 37 -0.41 -0.20 -20.72
CA LYS A 37 -0.21 -1.63 -20.40
C LYS A 37 0.10 -1.86 -18.94
N THR A 38 0.72 -0.88 -18.29
CA THR A 38 1.21 -1.00 -16.93
C THR A 38 0.77 0.19 -16.09
N LEU A 39 0.29 -0.12 -14.90
CA LEU A 39 -0.04 0.87 -13.88
C LEU A 39 0.82 0.60 -12.64
N VAL A 40 1.46 1.63 -12.12
CA VAL A 40 2.10 1.59 -10.81
C VAL A 40 1.18 2.27 -9.82
N ILE A 41 0.70 1.52 -8.83
CA ILE A 41 -0.22 2.01 -7.80
C ILE A 41 0.47 2.10 -6.45
N GLY A 42 0.12 3.10 -5.66
CA GLY A 42 0.70 3.31 -4.34
C GLY A 42 0.19 4.59 -3.70
N ALA A 43 0.79 4.96 -2.59
CA ALA A 43 0.44 6.11 -1.77
C ALA A 43 -0.91 6.02 -1.04
N GLU A 44 -1.71 5.00 -1.32
CA GLU A 44 -2.91 4.64 -0.57
C GLU A 44 -2.89 3.15 -0.23
N PRO A 45 -3.33 2.75 0.96
CA PRO A 45 -3.62 1.35 1.25
C PRO A 45 -4.67 0.83 0.28
N HIS A 46 -4.54 -0.40 -0.16
CA HIS A 46 -5.52 -1.05 -1.03
C HIS A 46 -5.45 -2.57 -0.92
N THR A 47 -6.53 -3.22 -1.27
CA THR A 47 -6.64 -4.68 -1.23
C THR A 47 -6.27 -5.31 -2.58
N ASP A 48 -6.06 -6.64 -2.58
CA ASP A 48 -5.88 -7.39 -3.84
C ASP A 48 -7.11 -7.33 -4.72
N GLU A 49 -8.28 -7.29 -4.10
CA GLU A 49 -9.56 -7.17 -4.80
C GLU A 49 -9.65 -5.85 -5.56
N GLN A 50 -9.26 -4.75 -4.93
CA GLN A 50 -9.20 -3.44 -5.59
C GLN A 50 -8.18 -3.43 -6.74
N ARG A 51 -6.97 -3.97 -6.52
CA ARG A 51 -5.98 -4.10 -7.59
C ARG A 51 -6.53 -4.89 -8.77
N ARG A 52 -7.15 -6.05 -8.53
CA ARG A 52 -7.78 -6.87 -9.58
C ARG A 52 -8.93 -6.16 -10.27
N LYS A 53 -9.71 -5.35 -9.52
CA LYS A 53 -10.76 -4.50 -10.10
C LYS A 53 -10.14 -3.50 -11.08
N ILE A 54 -9.11 -2.77 -10.68
CA ILE A 54 -8.39 -1.82 -11.52
C ILE A 54 -7.84 -2.50 -12.79
N GLU A 55 -7.16 -3.65 -12.62
CA GLU A 55 -6.60 -4.42 -13.75
C GLU A 55 -7.67 -4.83 -14.76
N ARG A 56 -8.83 -5.32 -14.28
CA ARG A 56 -9.95 -5.71 -15.14
C ARG A 56 -10.58 -4.53 -15.85
N MET A 57 -10.82 -3.43 -15.12
CA MET A 57 -11.50 -2.26 -15.69
C MET A 57 -10.66 -1.54 -16.73
N LEU A 58 -9.35 -1.40 -16.49
CA LEU A 58 -8.43 -0.67 -17.38
C LEU A 58 -7.72 -1.57 -18.40
N GLY A 59 -7.76 -2.90 -18.23
CA GLY A 59 -7.05 -3.84 -19.10
C GLY A 59 -5.53 -3.77 -18.97
N VAL A 60 -5.03 -3.46 -17.77
CA VAL A 60 -3.61 -3.27 -17.45
C VAL A 60 -3.11 -4.28 -16.43
N LYS A 61 -1.78 -4.35 -16.25
CA LYS A 61 -1.16 -4.93 -15.05
C LYS A 61 -0.82 -3.83 -14.07
N ALA A 62 -1.23 -4.00 -12.81
CA ALA A 62 -1.00 -3.03 -11.73
C ALA A 62 0.02 -3.57 -10.73
N TYR A 63 1.07 -2.81 -10.48
CA TYR A 63 2.16 -3.15 -9.57
C TYR A 63 2.19 -2.18 -8.41
N ASN A 64 2.36 -2.71 -7.19
CA ASN A 64 2.48 -1.89 -6.01
C ASN A 64 3.80 -1.15 -5.95
N SER A 65 3.76 0.06 -5.40
CA SER A 65 4.94 0.79 -4.98
C SER A 65 4.71 1.39 -3.60
N PHE A 66 5.73 1.30 -2.78
CA PHE A 66 5.80 1.98 -1.50
C PHE A 66 6.77 3.14 -1.58
N GLY A 67 6.48 4.20 -0.88
CA GLY A 67 7.36 5.35 -0.75
C GLY A 67 6.74 6.42 0.13
N MET A 68 7.58 7.28 0.65
CA MET A 68 7.19 8.37 1.53
C MET A 68 8.14 9.54 1.32
N THR A 69 7.67 10.74 1.59
CA THR A 69 8.42 11.99 1.38
C THR A 69 9.72 12.00 2.20
N GLU A 70 9.67 11.44 3.39
CA GLU A 70 10.79 11.33 4.32
C GLU A 70 11.93 10.46 3.77
N MET A 71 11.63 9.57 2.84
CA MET A 71 12.58 8.64 2.21
C MET A 71 12.85 8.98 0.73
N ASN A 72 13.00 10.26 0.40
CA ASN A 72 13.24 10.79 -0.96
C ASN A 72 12.07 10.58 -1.94
N GLY A 73 10.86 10.44 -1.42
CA GLY A 73 9.65 10.41 -2.23
C GLY A 73 9.23 9.01 -2.67
N PRO A 74 8.54 8.95 -3.78
CA PRO A 74 7.91 7.71 -4.23
C PRO A 74 8.93 6.73 -4.79
N GLY A 75 8.94 5.49 -4.30
CA GLY A 75 9.76 4.43 -4.89
C GLY A 75 10.86 3.90 -4.00
N VAL A 76 10.57 3.79 -2.72
CA VAL A 76 11.44 3.13 -1.73
C VAL A 76 11.40 1.61 -1.91
N ALA A 77 10.24 1.07 -2.33
CA ALA A 77 10.07 -0.33 -2.69
C ALA A 77 9.09 -0.52 -3.84
N PHE A 78 9.30 -1.55 -4.67
CA PHE A 78 8.48 -1.86 -5.82
C PHE A 78 8.18 -3.35 -5.96
N GLU A 79 6.97 -3.68 -6.38
CA GLU A 79 6.66 -5.02 -6.88
C GLU A 79 7.43 -5.31 -8.17
N CYS A 80 7.80 -6.57 -8.33
CA CYS A 80 8.26 -7.13 -9.59
C CYS A 80 7.11 -7.80 -10.36
N LEU A 81 7.43 -8.46 -11.49
CA LEU A 81 6.42 -9.11 -12.33
C LEU A 81 5.66 -10.24 -11.62
N GLU A 82 6.22 -10.79 -10.55
CA GLU A 82 5.60 -11.86 -9.74
C GLU A 82 4.42 -11.36 -8.89
N GLN A 83 4.28 -10.04 -8.72
CA GLN A 83 3.24 -9.40 -7.89
C GLN A 83 3.14 -10.01 -6.47
N ASN A 84 4.28 -10.40 -5.91
CA ASN A 84 4.40 -11.07 -4.63
C ASN A 84 5.37 -10.34 -3.70
N GLY A 85 4.91 -9.21 -3.19
CA GLY A 85 5.66 -8.33 -2.32
C GLY A 85 6.56 -7.34 -3.07
N MET A 86 6.92 -6.28 -2.36
CA MET A 86 7.72 -5.18 -2.88
C MET A 86 9.18 -5.33 -2.45
N HIS A 87 10.09 -5.31 -3.42
CA HIS A 87 11.53 -5.31 -3.18
C HIS A 87 11.99 -3.94 -2.71
N PHE A 88 12.72 -3.91 -1.62
CA PHE A 88 13.36 -2.71 -1.08
C PHE A 88 14.72 -2.46 -1.75
N TRP A 89 15.11 -1.20 -1.85
CA TRP A 89 16.46 -0.81 -2.24
C TRP A 89 17.39 -0.90 -1.03
N GLU A 90 17.96 -2.08 -0.76
CA GLU A 90 18.82 -2.34 0.40
C GLU A 90 20.18 -1.64 0.32
N ASP A 91 20.56 -1.14 -0.83
CA ASP A 91 21.68 -0.24 -1.02
C ASP A 91 21.43 1.18 -0.48
N CYS A 92 20.17 1.59 -0.40
CA CYS A 92 19.76 2.90 0.11
C CYS A 92 19.15 2.86 1.51
N TYR A 93 18.56 1.71 1.90
CA TYR A 93 17.76 1.59 3.12
C TYR A 93 18.06 0.31 3.90
N LEU A 94 18.31 0.44 5.20
CA LEU A 94 18.19 -0.68 6.13
C LEU A 94 16.74 -0.79 6.57
N VAL A 95 16.19 -1.99 6.46
CA VAL A 95 14.78 -2.30 6.75
C VAL A 95 14.69 -3.18 8.00
N GLU A 96 13.90 -2.75 8.96
CA GLU A 96 13.57 -3.51 10.18
C GLU A 96 12.05 -3.63 10.31
N ILE A 97 11.59 -4.72 10.88
CA ILE A 97 10.19 -4.87 11.31
C ILE A 97 10.21 -5.05 12.82
N ILE A 98 9.50 -4.18 13.53
CA ILE A 98 9.49 -4.18 15.00
C ILE A 98 8.06 -4.34 15.53
N ASP A 99 7.97 -4.82 16.75
CA ASP A 99 6.75 -4.72 17.53
C ASP A 99 6.48 -3.24 17.87
N PRO A 100 5.30 -2.69 17.55
CA PRO A 100 5.02 -1.26 17.74
C PRO A 100 4.97 -0.82 19.21
N GLU A 101 4.73 -1.75 20.15
CA GLU A 101 4.64 -1.47 21.59
C GLU A 101 6.01 -1.57 22.28
N THR A 102 6.72 -2.65 22.02
CA THR A 102 8.01 -2.91 22.67
C THR A 102 9.20 -2.26 21.96
N GLY A 103 9.09 -2.04 20.64
CA GLY A 103 10.19 -1.55 19.80
C GLY A 103 11.23 -2.61 19.46
N GLU A 104 11.02 -3.86 19.87
CA GLU A 104 11.92 -4.97 19.59
C GLU A 104 11.66 -5.58 18.21
N PRO A 105 12.68 -6.10 17.52
CA PRO A 105 12.51 -6.77 16.25
C PRO A 105 11.59 -7.99 16.35
N VAL A 106 10.70 -8.17 15.37
CA VAL A 106 9.87 -9.37 15.28
C VAL A 106 10.53 -10.43 14.39
N PRO A 107 10.22 -11.71 14.58
CA PRO A 107 10.69 -12.80 13.71
C PRO A 107 10.31 -12.58 12.23
N GLU A 108 11.15 -13.09 11.32
CA GLU A 108 10.87 -13.01 9.87
C GLU A 108 9.52 -13.66 9.54
N GLY A 109 8.71 -12.96 8.76
CA GLY A 109 7.37 -13.39 8.38
C GLY A 109 6.26 -12.93 9.33
N GLU A 110 6.60 -12.44 10.50
CA GLU A 110 5.63 -11.83 11.42
C GLU A 110 5.34 -10.37 11.05
N THR A 111 4.13 -9.93 11.36
CA THR A 111 3.70 -8.55 11.08
C THR A 111 4.13 -7.64 12.22
N GLY A 112 4.73 -6.51 11.88
CA GLY A 112 5.11 -5.45 12.79
C GLY A 112 5.17 -4.10 12.08
N GLU A 113 5.67 -3.11 12.76
CA GLU A 113 5.86 -1.76 12.24
C GLU A 113 7.16 -1.69 11.42
N LEU A 114 7.05 -1.12 10.23
CA LEU A 114 8.20 -0.86 9.35
C LEU A 114 9.06 0.27 9.91
N VAL A 115 10.33 0.00 10.05
CA VAL A 115 11.35 0.96 10.48
C VAL A 115 12.43 1.03 9.41
N LEU A 116 12.81 2.25 9.05
CA LEU A 116 13.77 2.50 7.99
C LEU A 116 14.94 3.36 8.48
N THR A 117 16.14 2.97 8.07
CA THR A 117 17.35 3.79 8.21
C THR A 117 17.88 4.11 6.82
N THR A 118 18.14 5.39 6.53
CA THR A 118 18.75 5.82 5.27
C THR A 118 20.25 5.59 5.32
N LEU A 119 20.83 4.99 4.26
CA LEU A 119 22.26 4.65 4.18
C LEU A 119 23.07 5.63 3.36
N ASP A 120 22.45 6.30 2.39
CA ASP A 120 23.08 7.17 1.39
C ASP A 120 22.79 8.66 1.60
N ARG A 121 22.12 9.02 2.69
CA ARG A 121 21.66 10.38 2.94
C ARG A 121 22.64 11.17 3.77
N GLU A 122 23.30 12.16 3.16
CA GLU A 122 24.24 13.05 3.86
C GLU A 122 23.49 14.16 4.63
N MET A 123 22.46 14.75 4.01
CA MET A 123 21.64 15.77 4.67
C MET A 123 20.37 15.14 5.26
N MET A 124 20.14 15.39 6.54
CA MET A 124 19.00 14.84 7.31
C MET A 124 18.92 13.31 7.24
N PRO A 125 19.97 12.58 7.64
CA PRO A 125 19.89 11.13 7.73
C PRO A 125 18.81 10.74 8.73
N LEU A 126 18.00 9.77 8.35
CA LEU A 126 16.98 9.19 9.23
C LEU A 126 17.49 7.85 9.74
N ILE A 127 17.63 7.74 11.05
CA ILE A 127 18.11 6.53 11.73
C ILE A 127 16.94 5.95 12.49
N ARG A 128 16.60 4.68 12.19
CA ARG A 128 15.49 3.94 12.78
C ARG A 128 14.17 4.74 12.78
N TYR A 129 13.87 5.33 11.63
CA TYR A 129 12.63 6.09 11.45
C TYR A 129 11.42 5.15 11.47
N ARG A 130 10.54 5.35 12.44
CA ARG A 130 9.30 4.59 12.61
C ARG A 130 8.24 5.13 11.65
N THR A 131 7.91 4.35 10.60
CA THR A 131 6.95 4.79 9.57
C THR A 131 5.50 4.74 10.03
N ARG A 132 5.23 3.96 11.08
CA ARG A 132 3.89 3.57 11.55
C ARG A 132 3.15 2.61 10.60
N ASP A 133 3.70 2.28 9.46
CA ASP A 133 3.11 1.34 8.54
C ASP A 133 3.33 -0.10 9.02
N LEU A 134 2.27 -0.90 8.98
CA LEU A 134 2.30 -2.31 9.39
C LEU A 134 2.50 -3.20 8.16
N THR A 135 3.55 -4.00 8.20
CA THR A 135 3.89 -4.98 7.17
C THR A 135 4.69 -6.13 7.77
N ARG A 136 5.26 -6.98 6.91
CA ARG A 136 6.18 -8.05 7.30
C ARG A 136 7.21 -8.27 6.20
N ILE A 137 8.36 -8.80 6.54
CA ILE A 137 9.32 -9.33 5.57
C ILE A 137 8.79 -10.66 5.05
N LEU A 138 8.76 -10.82 3.73
CA LEU A 138 8.38 -12.08 3.09
C LEU A 138 9.58 -13.00 3.03
N PRO A 139 9.49 -14.21 3.60
CA PRO A 139 10.60 -15.15 3.61
C PRO A 139 10.92 -15.70 2.21
N GLY A 140 12.13 -16.14 2.05
CA GLY A 140 12.61 -16.85 0.86
C GLY A 140 12.87 -15.95 -0.36
N LYS A 141 13.41 -16.59 -1.39
CA LYS A 141 13.82 -15.92 -2.64
C LYS A 141 12.62 -15.65 -3.55
N CYS A 142 12.67 -14.51 -4.23
CA CYS A 142 11.70 -14.21 -5.27
C CYS A 142 12.02 -14.97 -6.57
N PRO A 143 11.03 -15.56 -7.27
CA PRO A 143 11.25 -16.19 -8.57
C PRO A 143 11.81 -15.22 -9.64
N CYS A 144 11.64 -13.92 -9.47
CA CYS A 144 12.20 -12.91 -10.38
C CYS A 144 13.74 -12.84 -10.36
N GLY A 145 14.41 -13.55 -9.45
CA GLY A 145 15.88 -13.63 -9.33
C GLY A 145 16.53 -12.49 -8.53
N ARG A 146 15.77 -11.47 -8.09
CA ARG A 146 16.30 -10.41 -7.21
C ARG A 146 16.59 -10.95 -5.83
N THR A 147 17.68 -10.48 -5.24
CA THR A 147 18.12 -10.87 -3.90
C THR A 147 17.65 -9.93 -2.80
N HIS A 148 17.22 -8.74 -3.15
CA HIS A 148 16.68 -7.75 -2.21
C HIS A 148 15.54 -8.32 -1.37
N ILE A 149 15.48 -7.94 -0.11
CA ILE A 149 14.36 -8.30 0.75
C ILE A 149 13.05 -7.81 0.16
N ARG A 150 11.98 -8.52 0.49
CA ARG A 150 10.64 -8.15 0.09
C ARG A 150 9.78 -7.94 1.31
N ILE A 151 9.02 -6.87 1.28
CA ILE A 151 7.94 -6.67 2.24
C ILE A 151 6.60 -7.04 1.63
N ASP A 152 5.70 -7.48 2.48
CA ASP A 152 4.28 -7.64 2.13
C ASP A 152 3.67 -6.26 1.88
N ARG A 153 2.46 -6.23 1.39
CA ARG A 153 1.67 -5.01 1.28
C ARG A 153 1.51 -4.36 2.65
N ILE A 154 1.44 -3.04 2.65
CA ILE A 154 1.07 -2.30 3.87
C ILE A 154 -0.36 -2.71 4.26
N LYS A 155 -0.53 -3.17 5.50
CA LYS A 155 -1.79 -3.69 6.04
C LYS A 155 -2.60 -2.62 6.78
N GLY A 156 -2.00 -1.49 7.04
CA GLY A 156 -2.55 -0.37 7.78
C GLY A 156 -1.44 0.36 8.53
N ARG A 157 -1.82 1.23 9.44
CA ARG A 157 -0.90 1.98 10.29
C ARG A 157 -1.14 1.65 11.75
N SER A 158 -0.09 1.64 12.55
CA SER A 158 -0.19 1.38 14.00
C SER A 158 -0.93 2.51 14.74
N ASP A 159 -0.94 3.73 14.17
CA ASP A 159 -1.63 4.90 14.70
C ASP A 159 -3.07 5.10 14.16
N ASP A 160 -3.50 4.31 13.17
CA ASP A 160 -4.87 4.30 12.64
C ASP A 160 -5.74 3.17 13.23
N MET A 161 -5.21 2.42 14.18
CA MET A 161 -5.91 1.32 14.81
C MET A 161 -6.96 1.85 15.80
N PHE A 162 -8.18 1.33 15.68
CA PHE A 162 -9.24 1.60 16.64
C PHE A 162 -9.40 0.42 17.60
N ILE A 163 -9.51 0.71 18.88
CA ILE A 163 -9.85 -0.31 19.87
C ILE A 163 -11.34 -0.16 20.21
N ILE A 164 -12.14 -1.10 19.75
CA ILE A 164 -13.58 -1.12 20.03
C ILE A 164 -13.90 -2.34 20.89
N LYS A 165 -14.32 -2.11 22.13
CA LYS A 165 -14.62 -3.18 23.11
C LYS A 165 -13.48 -4.21 23.26
N GLY A 166 -12.23 -3.72 23.29
CA GLY A 166 -11.05 -4.56 23.42
C GLY A 166 -10.61 -5.28 22.13
N VAL A 167 -11.24 -5.00 21.00
CA VAL A 167 -10.86 -5.56 19.69
C VAL A 167 -10.14 -4.51 18.86
N ASN A 168 -8.96 -4.86 18.36
CA ASN A 168 -8.21 -4.01 17.43
C ASN A 168 -8.83 -4.06 16.03
N ILE A 169 -9.31 -2.93 15.53
CA ILE A 169 -9.93 -2.79 14.22
C ILE A 169 -9.11 -1.81 13.39
N PHE A 170 -8.74 -2.23 12.19
CA PHE A 170 -8.09 -1.38 11.20
C PHE A 170 -9.10 -0.99 10.10
N PRO A 171 -9.09 0.26 9.60
CA PRO A 171 -9.98 0.72 8.53
C PRO A 171 -9.98 -0.20 7.31
N MET A 172 -8.82 -0.73 6.92
CA MET A 172 -8.71 -1.68 5.80
C MET A 172 -9.48 -2.99 6.00
N GLN A 173 -9.72 -3.42 7.23
CA GLN A 173 -10.53 -4.62 7.49
C GLN A 173 -12.00 -4.34 7.16
N VAL A 174 -12.46 -3.14 7.48
CA VAL A 174 -13.82 -2.68 7.15
C VAL A 174 -13.96 -2.55 5.63
N GLU A 175 -13.00 -1.91 4.97
CA GLU A 175 -12.98 -1.74 3.53
C GLU A 175 -13.02 -3.08 2.79
N LYS A 176 -12.23 -4.06 3.23
CA LYS A 176 -12.21 -5.41 2.66
C LYS A 176 -13.59 -6.08 2.65
N ILE A 177 -14.42 -5.76 3.64
CA ILE A 177 -15.80 -6.26 3.71
C ILE A 177 -16.69 -5.44 2.78
N LEU A 178 -16.62 -4.12 2.83
CA LEU A 178 -17.50 -3.24 2.03
C LEU A 178 -17.33 -3.45 0.53
N VAL A 179 -16.12 -3.67 0.05
CA VAL A 179 -15.82 -3.91 -1.38
C VAL A 179 -16.47 -5.19 -1.93
N GLN A 180 -16.92 -6.10 -1.06
CA GLN A 180 -17.60 -7.32 -1.49
C GLN A 180 -19.08 -7.07 -1.86
N PHE A 181 -19.62 -5.90 -1.55
CA PHE A 181 -21.00 -5.53 -1.86
C PHE A 181 -21.03 -4.57 -3.04
N PRO A 182 -21.38 -5.03 -4.26
CA PRO A 182 -21.39 -4.18 -5.46
C PRO A 182 -22.33 -2.99 -5.38
N GLU A 183 -23.34 -3.07 -4.52
CA GLU A 183 -24.34 -2.02 -4.30
C GLU A 183 -23.80 -0.84 -3.51
N LEU A 184 -22.67 -1.05 -2.82
CA LEU A 184 -22.01 0.01 -2.06
C LEU A 184 -20.98 0.71 -2.95
N GLY A 185 -20.96 2.04 -2.88
CA GLY A 185 -19.95 2.83 -3.54
C GLY A 185 -18.54 2.53 -2.99
N SER A 186 -17.52 2.83 -3.78
CA SER A 186 -16.11 2.63 -3.37
C SER A 186 -15.61 3.68 -2.35
N ASN A 187 -16.41 4.69 -2.05
CA ASN A 187 -16.07 5.73 -1.09
C ASN A 187 -16.91 5.56 0.17
N TYR A 188 -16.23 5.56 1.32
CA TYR A 188 -16.89 5.51 2.62
C TYR A 188 -16.20 6.44 3.62
N PHE A 189 -16.95 6.87 4.63
CA PHE A 189 -16.42 7.60 5.77
C PHE A 189 -16.58 6.74 7.02
N CYS A 190 -15.51 6.57 7.77
CA CYS A 190 -15.57 5.99 9.09
C CYS A 190 -15.76 7.11 10.11
N LEU A 191 -16.92 7.16 10.72
CA LEU A 191 -17.19 8.04 11.86
C LEU A 191 -17.08 7.20 13.12
N LEU A 192 -16.01 7.39 13.88
CA LEU A 192 -15.96 6.93 15.26
C LEU A 192 -16.68 7.94 16.11
N TYR A 193 -17.85 7.57 16.55
CA TYR A 193 -18.42 8.22 17.71
C TYR A 193 -17.59 7.70 18.90
N THR A 194 -16.60 8.51 19.32
CA THR A 194 -16.01 8.30 20.63
C THR A 194 -17.18 8.34 21.57
N SER A 195 -17.50 7.16 22.09
CA SER A 195 -18.60 6.85 22.95
C SER A 195 -19.12 8.06 23.68
N ASP A 196 -20.39 8.21 23.70
CA ASP A 196 -20.98 8.94 24.82
C ASP A 196 -20.21 8.54 26.07
N ALA A 197 -19.56 9.52 26.70
CA ALA A 197 -18.88 9.32 27.99
C ALA A 197 -19.83 8.73 29.06
N ALA A 198 -21.07 8.50 28.71
CA ALA A 198 -22.10 7.78 29.43
C ALA A 198 -22.03 6.25 29.24
N ASP A 199 -21.49 5.74 28.13
CA ASP A 199 -21.44 4.28 27.87
C ASP A 199 -20.22 3.62 28.48
N ASP A 200 -19.19 4.39 28.85
CA ASP A 200 -18.03 3.88 29.61
C ASP A 200 -18.33 3.70 31.12
N ARG A 201 -19.58 3.83 31.52
CA ARG A 201 -20.01 3.66 32.93
C ARG A 201 -20.87 2.42 33.17
N ILE A 202 -20.80 1.43 32.29
CA ILE A 202 -21.47 0.15 32.52
C ILE A 202 -20.41 -0.95 32.63
#